data_d25b92a989e40e3d893153743945ed00
#
_entry.id   d25b92a989e40e3d893153743945ed00
#
_cell.length_a   1.000
_cell.length_b   1.000
_cell.length_c   1.000
_cell.angle_alpha   90.00
_cell.angle_beta   90.00
_cell.angle_gamma   90.00
#
_symmetry.space_group_name_H-M   'P 1'
#
loop_
_entity.id
_entity.type
_entity.pdbx_description
1 polymer ?
#
loop_
_entity_poly.entity_id
_entity_poly.type
_entity_poly.pdbx_seq_one_letter_code
_entity_poly.pdbx_strand_id
1 'polypeptide(L)'
;LAEYVDQPKEPIKKLSKNHIAVVYAEGQIVDGKSREGLIGGSSLAARLARVRTDDQVKAVVLRVNSPGGSALASEVIWHEVEQIRQVKPVIVSMGNMAASGGYYISCPADVILASPVTLTGSIGVFGLMLNGEKGLQDKLGITVDVAKTNPSADMDMAVFGAVGVRPMNQAERDFMQNSVEQVYSAFVGHVAEGRNMTAGQ
;
A
#
# COMPACT_ATOMS: atom_id res chain seq x y z
N LEU A 1 -5.89 -19.17 -23.98
CA LEU A 1 -5.19 -19.25 -22.67
C LEU A 1 -4.57 -20.62 -22.45
N ALA A 2 -5.19 -21.71 -22.89
CA ALA A 2 -4.65 -23.07 -22.76
C ALA A 2 -3.38 -23.28 -23.62
N GLU A 3 -3.28 -22.67 -24.80
CA GLU A 3 -2.11 -22.78 -25.67
C GLU A 3 -0.85 -22.11 -25.11
N TYR A 4 -0.99 -21.21 -24.11
CA TYR A 4 0.18 -20.57 -23.46
C TYR A 4 0.81 -21.43 -22.35
N VAL A 5 0.12 -22.47 -21.89
CA VAL A 5 0.56 -23.31 -20.77
C VAL A 5 1.44 -24.47 -21.22
N ASP A 6 1.31 -24.89 -22.50
CA ASP A 6 1.98 -26.08 -23.05
C ASP A 6 3.21 -25.76 -23.91
N GLN A 7 3.85 -24.62 -23.73
CA GLN A 7 5.16 -24.42 -24.37
C GLN A 7 6.17 -25.37 -23.73
N PRO A 8 6.93 -26.16 -24.52
CA PRO A 8 7.96 -27.01 -23.97
C PRO A 8 8.93 -26.17 -23.17
N LYS A 9 9.09 -26.52 -21.89
CA LYS A 9 10.11 -25.92 -21.03
C LYS A 9 11.47 -26.25 -21.65
N GLU A 10 12.01 -25.38 -22.47
CA GLU A 10 13.39 -25.52 -22.90
C GLU A 10 14.27 -25.68 -21.65
N PRO A 11 15.23 -26.62 -21.65
CA PRO A 11 16.15 -26.73 -20.53
C PRO A 11 16.86 -25.40 -20.36
N ILE A 12 16.77 -24.84 -19.16
CA ILE A 12 17.38 -23.55 -18.80
C ILE A 12 18.89 -23.67 -19.07
N LYS A 13 19.33 -23.23 -20.23
CA LYS A 13 20.75 -23.14 -20.54
C LYS A 13 21.37 -22.18 -19.55
N LYS A 14 22.35 -22.67 -18.76
CA LYS A 14 23.16 -21.95 -17.77
C LYS A 14 22.62 -20.57 -17.42
N LEU A 15 22.08 -20.43 -16.22
CA LEU A 15 21.66 -19.13 -15.69
C LEU A 15 22.79 -18.12 -15.91
N SER A 16 22.46 -17.01 -16.54
CA SER A 16 23.39 -15.87 -16.65
C SER A 16 23.80 -15.45 -15.24
N LYS A 17 25.03 -14.96 -15.08
CA LYS A 17 25.45 -14.33 -13.81
C LYS A 17 24.66 -13.06 -13.50
N ASN A 18 24.03 -12.46 -14.52
CA ASN A 18 23.22 -11.26 -14.39
C ASN A 18 21.75 -11.63 -14.53
N HIS A 19 20.90 -11.17 -13.60
CA HIS A 19 19.47 -11.45 -13.54
C HIS A 19 18.66 -10.16 -13.62
N ILE A 20 17.42 -10.30 -14.08
CA ILE A 20 16.35 -9.33 -13.85
C ILE A 20 15.45 -9.95 -12.80
N ALA A 21 15.24 -9.25 -11.68
CA ALA A 21 14.31 -9.71 -10.66
C ALA A 21 12.90 -9.29 -11.02
N VAL A 22 11.96 -10.24 -11.04
CA VAL A 22 10.53 -9.94 -11.12
C VAL A 22 9.93 -10.15 -9.74
N VAL A 23 9.43 -9.07 -9.15
CA VAL A 23 8.80 -9.06 -7.83
C VAL A 23 7.31 -8.83 -8.01
N TYR A 24 6.50 -9.71 -7.45
CA TYR A 24 5.04 -9.63 -7.54
C TYR A 24 4.46 -8.93 -6.32
N ALA A 25 3.57 -7.96 -6.57
CA ALA A 25 2.75 -7.25 -5.61
C ALA A 25 1.27 -7.44 -6.02
N GLU A 26 0.69 -8.57 -5.60
CA GLU A 26 -0.67 -8.99 -5.98
C GLU A 26 -1.58 -9.07 -4.75
N GLY A 27 -2.72 -8.38 -4.79
CA GLY A 27 -3.71 -8.34 -3.73
C GLY A 27 -3.76 -7.03 -2.97
N GLN A 28 -4.53 -7.00 -1.87
CA GLN A 28 -4.65 -5.84 -1.00
C GLN A 28 -3.38 -5.63 -0.16
N ILE A 29 -2.95 -4.38 -0.02
CA ILE A 29 -1.81 -4.00 0.81
C ILE A 29 -2.25 -3.93 2.28
N VAL A 30 -1.56 -4.67 3.14
CA VAL A 30 -1.84 -4.74 4.59
C VAL A 30 -0.54 -4.57 5.40
N ASP A 31 -0.68 -4.21 6.66
CA ASP A 31 0.45 -4.13 7.57
C ASP A 31 1.02 -5.52 7.89
N GLY A 32 2.32 -5.54 8.20
CA GLY A 32 3.01 -6.74 8.65
C GLY A 32 3.31 -7.74 7.52
N LYS A 33 3.05 -9.03 7.78
CA LYS A 33 3.46 -10.13 6.91
C LYS A 33 2.42 -10.45 5.81
N SER A 34 2.92 -10.83 4.63
CA SER A 34 2.07 -11.34 3.54
C SER A 34 1.33 -12.61 3.93
N ARG A 35 0.12 -12.76 3.38
CA ARG A 35 -0.72 -13.97 3.40
C ARG A 35 -1.26 -14.19 2.00
N GLU A 36 -1.93 -15.31 1.78
CA GLU A 36 -2.56 -15.59 0.48
C GLU A 36 -3.53 -14.45 0.09
N GLY A 37 -3.34 -13.90 -1.11
CA GLY A 37 -4.11 -12.76 -1.62
C GLY A 37 -3.84 -11.41 -0.96
N LEU A 38 -2.86 -11.31 -0.05
CA LEU A 38 -2.51 -10.08 0.67
C LEU A 38 -1.02 -9.76 0.55
N ILE A 39 -0.74 -8.50 0.29
CA ILE A 39 0.61 -7.93 0.25
C ILE A 39 0.93 -7.38 1.64
N GLY A 40 1.76 -8.07 2.40
CA GLY A 40 2.25 -7.55 3.68
C GLY A 40 3.40 -6.56 3.47
N GLY A 41 3.27 -5.33 3.98
CA GLY A 41 4.28 -4.29 3.85
C GLY A 41 5.67 -4.74 4.25
N SER A 42 5.81 -5.34 5.44
CA SER A 42 7.09 -5.84 5.94
C SER A 42 7.68 -6.97 5.08
N SER A 43 6.83 -7.86 4.56
CA SER A 43 7.30 -8.99 3.75
C SER A 43 7.78 -8.56 2.38
N LEU A 44 7.04 -7.65 1.73
CA LEU A 44 7.41 -7.15 0.40
C LEU A 44 8.63 -6.25 0.49
N ALA A 45 8.70 -5.34 1.46
CA ALA A 45 9.86 -4.50 1.70
C ALA A 45 11.13 -5.34 1.96
N ALA A 46 11.06 -6.35 2.82
CA ALA A 46 12.19 -7.25 3.07
C ALA A 46 12.64 -8.02 1.80
N ARG A 47 11.71 -8.36 0.90
CA ARG A 47 12.03 -8.99 -0.39
C ARG A 47 12.73 -7.99 -1.31
N LEU A 48 12.22 -6.77 -1.40
CA LEU A 48 12.80 -5.68 -2.19
C LEU A 48 14.20 -5.30 -1.70
N ALA A 49 14.42 -5.22 -0.37
CA ALA A 49 15.72 -4.97 0.22
C ALA A 49 16.76 -6.03 -0.18
N ARG A 50 16.39 -7.32 -0.22
CA ARG A 50 17.27 -8.39 -0.71
C ARG A 50 17.63 -8.20 -2.19
N VAL A 51 16.64 -7.87 -3.01
CA VAL A 51 16.85 -7.59 -4.44
C VAL A 51 17.76 -6.39 -4.65
N ARG A 52 17.63 -5.35 -3.80
CA ARG A 52 18.50 -4.18 -3.83
C ARG A 52 19.96 -4.51 -3.58
N THR A 53 20.24 -5.39 -2.62
CA THR A 53 21.60 -5.75 -2.19
C THR A 53 22.25 -6.90 -2.98
N ASP A 54 21.49 -7.57 -3.86
CA ASP A 54 22.01 -8.66 -4.68
C ASP A 54 22.73 -8.12 -5.93
N ASP A 55 24.06 -8.23 -5.97
CA ASP A 55 24.89 -7.76 -7.08
C ASP A 55 24.62 -8.49 -8.41
N GLN A 56 24.01 -9.66 -8.39
CA GLN A 56 23.64 -10.39 -9.61
C GLN A 56 22.37 -9.82 -10.25
N VAL A 57 21.52 -9.15 -9.48
CA VAL A 57 20.33 -8.47 -10.00
C VAL A 57 20.72 -7.12 -10.59
N LYS A 58 20.49 -6.93 -11.89
CA LYS A 58 20.85 -5.71 -12.64
C LYS A 58 19.67 -4.78 -12.90
N ALA A 59 18.45 -5.27 -12.84
CA ALA A 59 17.22 -4.48 -12.96
C ALA A 59 16.08 -5.19 -12.23
N VAL A 60 15.04 -4.41 -11.87
CA VAL A 60 13.87 -4.91 -11.17
C VAL A 60 12.61 -4.61 -11.97
N VAL A 61 11.77 -5.61 -12.12
CA VAL A 61 10.39 -5.45 -12.59
C VAL A 61 9.47 -5.68 -11.40
N LEU A 62 8.77 -4.63 -10.97
CA LEU A 62 7.72 -4.74 -9.97
C LEU A 62 6.38 -4.94 -10.70
N ARG A 63 5.85 -6.16 -10.61
CA ARG A 63 4.54 -6.51 -11.18
C ARG A 63 3.45 -6.19 -10.17
N VAL A 64 2.66 -5.16 -10.42
CA VAL A 64 1.63 -4.67 -9.49
C VAL A 64 0.23 -5.03 -10.00
N ASN A 65 -0.53 -5.73 -9.17
CA ASN A 65 -1.97 -5.99 -9.37
C ASN A 65 -2.69 -5.81 -8.03
N SER A 66 -2.96 -4.56 -7.65
CA SER A 66 -3.40 -4.20 -6.30
C SER A 66 -4.41 -3.04 -6.31
N PRO A 67 -5.50 -3.14 -5.52
CA PRO A 67 -6.41 -2.01 -5.27
C PRO A 67 -5.81 -0.97 -4.29
N GLY A 68 -4.64 -1.26 -3.71
CA GLY A 68 -4.08 -0.52 -2.60
C GLY A 68 -4.41 -1.12 -1.24
N GLY A 69 -4.46 -0.30 -0.20
CA GLY A 69 -4.74 -0.75 1.16
C GLY A 69 -4.12 0.17 2.21
N SER A 70 -3.40 -0.39 3.19
CA SER A 70 -2.75 0.38 4.26
C SER A 70 -1.78 1.43 3.70
N ALA A 71 -1.97 2.68 4.12
CA ALA A 71 -1.07 3.77 3.77
C ALA A 71 0.33 3.55 4.34
N LEU A 72 0.44 3.10 5.59
CA LEU A 72 1.72 2.81 6.23
C LEU A 72 2.47 1.69 5.52
N ALA A 73 1.79 0.61 5.16
CA ALA A 73 2.42 -0.48 4.43
C ALA A 73 2.85 -0.05 3.02
N SER A 74 2.06 0.81 2.37
CA SER A 74 2.41 1.38 1.05
C SER A 74 3.63 2.27 1.14
N GLU A 75 3.76 3.10 2.18
CA GLU A 75 4.95 3.93 2.45
C GLU A 75 6.21 3.08 2.64
N VAL A 76 6.13 2.03 3.46
CA VAL A 76 7.26 1.12 3.72
C VAL A 76 7.73 0.43 2.44
N ILE A 77 6.80 0.03 1.56
CA ILE A 77 7.13 -0.57 0.27
C ILE A 77 7.70 0.50 -0.68
N TRP A 78 7.07 1.66 -0.79
CA TRP A 78 7.51 2.78 -1.62
C TRP A 78 8.95 3.16 -1.31
N HIS A 79 9.30 3.27 -0.02
CA HIS A 79 10.65 3.58 0.42
C HIS A 79 11.68 2.60 -0.15
N GLU A 80 11.42 1.30 -0.10
CA GLU A 80 12.34 0.30 -0.67
C GLU A 80 12.41 0.36 -2.20
N VAL A 81 11.31 0.66 -2.88
CA VAL A 81 11.32 0.85 -4.34
C VAL A 81 12.18 2.06 -4.71
N GLU A 82 12.04 3.18 -3.99
CA GLU A 82 12.87 4.37 -4.18
C GLU A 82 14.35 4.09 -3.90
N GLN A 83 14.67 3.32 -2.85
CA GLN A 83 16.04 2.90 -2.56
C GLN A 83 16.63 2.00 -3.66
N ILE A 84 15.83 1.14 -4.29
CA ILE A 84 16.28 0.33 -5.43
C ILE A 84 16.57 1.23 -6.63
N ARG A 85 15.69 2.20 -6.92
CA ARG A 85 15.83 3.12 -8.06
C ARG A 85 17.15 3.88 -8.04
N GLN A 86 17.69 4.16 -6.87
CA GLN A 86 18.98 4.85 -6.73
C GLN A 86 20.18 4.00 -7.19
N VAL A 87 20.04 2.69 -7.25
CA VAL A 87 21.15 1.77 -7.54
C VAL A 87 20.89 0.83 -8.71
N LYS A 88 19.63 0.64 -9.11
CA LYS A 88 19.21 -0.26 -10.19
C LYS A 88 17.97 0.28 -10.89
N PRO A 89 17.85 0.11 -12.22
CA PRO A 89 16.62 0.44 -12.93
C PRO A 89 15.42 -0.32 -12.37
N VAL A 90 14.31 0.41 -12.13
CA VAL A 90 13.03 -0.14 -11.68
C VAL A 90 11.96 0.12 -12.73
N ILE A 91 11.34 -0.96 -13.20
CA ILE A 91 10.20 -0.89 -14.12
C ILE A 91 8.99 -1.45 -13.40
N VAL A 92 7.90 -0.68 -13.37
CA VAL A 92 6.60 -1.18 -12.92
C VAL A 92 5.82 -1.70 -14.11
N SER A 93 5.29 -2.92 -13.97
CA SER A 93 4.32 -3.51 -14.89
C SER A 93 2.99 -3.67 -14.19
N MET A 94 2.00 -2.85 -14.56
CA MET A 94 0.67 -2.90 -13.95
C MET A 94 -0.17 -4.03 -14.54
N GLY A 95 -0.93 -4.70 -13.68
CA GLY A 95 -1.93 -5.69 -14.04
C GLY A 95 -3.27 -5.06 -14.40
N ASN A 96 -4.34 -5.72 -13.98
CA ASN A 96 -5.69 -5.20 -14.15
C ASN A 96 -5.93 -3.96 -13.29
N MET A 97 -5.27 -3.89 -12.14
CA MET A 97 -5.41 -2.80 -11.18
C MET A 97 -4.08 -2.44 -10.55
N ALA A 98 -3.80 -1.13 -10.45
CA ALA A 98 -2.70 -0.58 -9.67
C ALA A 98 -3.16 0.80 -9.15
N ALA A 99 -4.08 0.78 -8.18
CA ALA A 99 -4.80 1.96 -7.70
C ALA A 99 -4.47 2.25 -6.23
N SER A 100 -4.62 3.52 -5.81
CA SER A 100 -4.38 3.97 -4.45
C SER A 100 -2.98 3.52 -3.97
N GLY A 101 -2.86 2.75 -2.89
CA GLY A 101 -1.59 2.16 -2.44
C GLY A 101 -0.83 1.38 -3.51
N GLY A 102 -1.54 0.77 -4.50
CA GLY A 102 -0.92 0.11 -5.65
C GLY A 102 -0.22 1.11 -6.59
N TYR A 103 -0.79 2.30 -6.78
CA TYR A 103 -0.13 3.39 -7.48
C TYR A 103 0.99 4.02 -6.64
N TYR A 104 0.76 4.15 -5.33
CA TYR A 104 1.74 4.66 -4.37
C TYR A 104 3.09 3.93 -4.48
N ILE A 105 3.08 2.60 -4.43
CA ILE A 105 4.31 1.79 -4.55
C ILE A 105 4.89 1.78 -5.97
N SER A 106 4.11 2.22 -6.96
CA SER A 106 4.49 2.24 -8.38
C SER A 106 5.11 3.58 -8.79
N CYS A 107 4.69 4.69 -8.17
CA CYS A 107 5.02 6.03 -8.64
C CYS A 107 6.53 6.38 -8.64
N PRO A 108 7.43 5.80 -7.80
CA PRO A 108 8.84 6.12 -7.87
C PRO A 108 9.57 5.43 -9.04
N ALA A 109 8.99 4.44 -9.73
CA ALA A 109 9.66 3.68 -10.77
C ALA A 109 10.14 4.55 -11.94
N ASP A 110 11.28 4.17 -12.56
CA ASP A 110 11.81 4.86 -13.74
C ASP A 110 10.85 4.78 -14.93
N VAL A 111 10.17 3.63 -15.09
CA VAL A 111 9.19 3.40 -16.15
C VAL A 111 7.97 2.69 -15.57
N ILE A 112 6.79 3.16 -15.94
CA ILE A 112 5.51 2.51 -15.63
C ILE A 112 4.86 2.06 -16.93
N LEU A 113 4.55 0.76 -17.01
CA LEU A 113 3.83 0.15 -18.12
C LEU A 113 2.44 -0.26 -17.65
N ALA A 114 1.43 0.23 -18.33
CA ALA A 114 0.02 -0.11 -18.06
C ALA A 114 -0.70 -0.45 -19.38
N SER A 115 -1.66 -1.35 -19.31
CA SER A 115 -2.60 -1.57 -20.41
C SER A 115 -3.62 -0.42 -20.48
N PRO A 116 -4.17 -0.10 -21.67
CA PRO A 116 -5.26 0.88 -21.76
C PRO A 116 -6.50 0.57 -20.90
N VAL A 117 -6.66 -0.69 -20.48
CA VAL A 117 -7.76 -1.12 -19.62
C VAL A 117 -7.36 -1.29 -18.13
N THR A 118 -6.11 -0.95 -17.76
CA THR A 118 -5.68 -0.98 -16.38
C THR A 118 -6.39 0.10 -15.57
N LEU A 119 -7.01 -0.30 -14.47
CA LEU A 119 -7.53 0.66 -13.48
C LEU A 119 -6.38 1.14 -12.60
N THR A 120 -6.05 2.44 -12.72
CA THR A 120 -4.91 3.02 -11.99
C THR A 120 -5.22 4.42 -11.46
N GLY A 121 -4.26 5.03 -10.79
CA GLY A 121 -4.43 6.33 -10.14
C GLY A 121 -5.09 6.18 -8.78
N SER A 122 -6.27 6.76 -8.57
CA SER A 122 -6.94 6.82 -7.26
C SER A 122 -6.00 7.40 -6.18
N ILE A 123 -5.35 8.53 -6.53
CA ILE A 123 -4.42 9.25 -5.64
C ILE A 123 -5.24 9.93 -4.57
N GLY A 124 -5.53 9.22 -3.49
CA GLY A 124 -6.39 9.70 -2.43
C GLY A 124 -6.29 8.83 -1.18
N VAL A 125 -6.80 9.38 -0.09
CA VAL A 125 -6.81 8.74 1.23
C VAL A 125 -8.21 8.86 1.82
N PHE A 126 -8.72 7.77 2.35
CA PHE A 126 -9.96 7.79 3.11
C PHE A 126 -9.87 6.86 4.32
N GLY A 127 -10.67 7.16 5.34
CA GLY A 127 -10.87 6.29 6.49
C GLY A 127 -12.36 6.05 6.70
N LEU A 128 -12.76 4.83 7.01
CA LEU A 128 -14.12 4.50 7.42
C LEU A 128 -14.12 4.19 8.92
N MET A 129 -14.90 4.97 9.66
CA MET A 129 -15.09 4.76 11.09
C MET A 129 -16.56 4.52 11.35
N LEU A 130 -16.87 3.38 11.94
CA LEU A 130 -18.23 3.00 12.30
C LEU A 130 -18.46 3.29 13.78
N ASN A 131 -19.61 3.88 14.11
CA ASN A 131 -20.05 4.07 15.48
C ASN A 131 -21.25 3.15 15.78
N GLY A 132 -21.06 2.23 16.72
CA GLY A 132 -22.06 1.26 17.14
C GLY A 132 -22.76 1.60 18.46
N GLU A 133 -22.48 2.75 19.09
CA GLU A 133 -23.02 3.15 20.40
C GLU A 133 -24.51 2.94 20.50
N LYS A 134 -25.29 3.52 19.57
CA LYS A 134 -26.76 3.37 19.57
C LYS A 134 -27.20 1.91 19.41
N GLY A 135 -26.51 1.13 18.61
CA GLY A 135 -26.82 -0.30 18.47
C GLY A 135 -26.59 -1.08 19.75
N LEU A 136 -25.50 -0.80 20.44
CA LEU A 136 -25.18 -1.39 21.74
C LEU A 136 -26.20 -0.99 22.80
N GLN A 137 -26.52 0.31 22.89
CA GLN A 137 -27.40 0.85 23.90
C GLN A 137 -28.89 0.47 23.66
N ASP A 138 -29.42 0.72 22.44
CA ASP A 138 -30.84 0.58 22.14
C ASP A 138 -31.26 -0.87 21.89
N LYS A 139 -30.34 -1.73 21.41
CA LYS A 139 -30.66 -3.10 21.04
C LYS A 139 -30.15 -4.14 22.04
N LEU A 140 -29.05 -3.88 22.69
CA LEU A 140 -28.43 -4.83 23.62
C LEU A 140 -28.46 -4.35 25.08
N GLY A 141 -28.86 -3.11 25.36
CA GLY A 141 -28.83 -2.53 26.69
C GLY A 141 -27.43 -2.37 27.29
N ILE A 142 -26.41 -2.36 26.43
CA ILE A 142 -25.03 -2.25 26.85
C ILE A 142 -24.60 -0.78 26.83
N THR A 143 -24.15 -0.29 27.98
CA THR A 143 -23.54 1.03 28.14
C THR A 143 -22.06 0.86 28.50
N VAL A 144 -21.23 1.78 28.02
CA VAL A 144 -19.79 1.80 28.34
C VAL A 144 -19.51 3.00 29.23
N ASP A 145 -18.92 2.75 30.40
CA ASP A 145 -18.40 3.78 31.28
C ASP A 145 -16.88 3.76 31.26
N VAL A 146 -16.24 4.93 31.29
CA VAL A 146 -14.81 5.08 31.08
C VAL A 146 -14.20 5.96 32.17
N ALA A 147 -13.31 5.40 32.95
CA ALA A 147 -12.40 6.17 33.80
C ALA A 147 -11.14 6.55 33.02
N LYS A 148 -10.92 7.85 32.85
CA LYS A 148 -9.80 8.36 32.03
C LYS A 148 -9.07 9.51 32.69
N THR A 149 -7.77 9.63 32.39
CA THR A 149 -6.88 10.64 32.98
C THR A 149 -6.84 11.96 32.20
N ASN A 150 -7.31 11.96 30.94
CA ASN A 150 -7.44 13.15 30.10
C ASN A 150 -8.59 13.00 29.10
N PRO A 151 -9.06 14.08 28.45
CA PRO A 151 -10.22 14.04 27.57
C PRO A 151 -10.17 13.07 26.40
N SER A 152 -8.97 12.72 25.91
CA SER A 152 -8.77 11.85 24.74
C SER A 152 -8.06 10.53 25.07
N ALA A 153 -7.95 10.16 26.36
CA ALA A 153 -7.29 8.91 26.75
C ALA A 153 -8.03 7.65 26.31
N ASP A 154 -9.28 7.77 25.90
CA ASP A 154 -10.17 6.73 25.35
C ASP A 154 -10.46 6.91 23.85
N MET A 155 -9.60 7.60 23.13
CA MET A 155 -9.78 7.86 21.69
C MET A 155 -9.86 6.56 20.89
N ASP A 156 -9.15 5.51 21.33
CA ASP A 156 -9.21 4.19 20.72
C ASP A 156 -10.61 3.59 20.71
N MET A 157 -11.45 3.91 21.69
CA MET A 157 -12.85 3.48 21.76
C MET A 157 -13.75 4.17 20.71
N ALA A 158 -13.31 5.29 20.17
CA ALA A 158 -14.02 6.02 19.12
C ALA A 158 -13.44 5.76 17.72
N VAL A 159 -12.13 5.47 17.61
CA VAL A 159 -11.39 5.54 16.34
C VAL A 159 -10.75 4.22 15.93
N PHE A 160 -10.10 3.50 16.85
CA PHE A 160 -9.24 2.37 16.51
C PHE A 160 -9.90 1.00 16.62
N GLY A 161 -11.13 0.90 17.10
CA GLY A 161 -11.90 -0.35 17.10
C GLY A 161 -12.58 -0.62 15.75
N ALA A 162 -12.96 -1.86 15.49
CA ALA A 162 -13.76 -2.20 14.32
C ALA A 162 -15.09 -1.45 14.27
N VAL A 163 -15.65 -1.16 15.47
CA VAL A 163 -16.85 -0.34 15.66
C VAL A 163 -16.63 0.47 16.94
N GLY A 164 -16.60 1.79 16.81
CA GLY A 164 -16.51 2.69 17.95
C GLY A 164 -17.71 2.52 18.89
N VAL A 165 -17.47 2.60 20.18
CA VAL A 165 -18.53 2.48 21.22
C VAL A 165 -18.99 3.83 21.74
N ARG A 166 -18.39 4.90 21.26
CA ARG A 166 -18.82 6.29 21.45
C ARG A 166 -18.52 7.14 20.22
N PRO A 167 -19.19 8.28 20.04
CA PRO A 167 -18.85 9.21 18.96
C PRO A 167 -17.50 9.92 19.24
N MET A 168 -16.82 10.31 18.18
CA MET A 168 -15.67 11.21 18.28
C MET A 168 -16.12 12.61 18.73
N ASN A 169 -15.34 13.23 19.60
CA ASN A 169 -15.46 14.66 19.89
C ASN A 169 -14.82 15.50 18.74
N GLN A 170 -14.93 16.82 18.81
CA GLN A 170 -14.41 17.69 17.75
C GLN A 170 -12.90 17.60 17.61
N ALA A 171 -12.16 17.60 18.70
CA ALA A 171 -10.69 17.52 18.67
C ALA A 171 -10.19 16.19 18.07
N GLU A 172 -10.90 15.09 18.33
CA GLU A 172 -10.60 13.78 17.73
C GLU A 172 -10.90 13.75 16.23
N ARG A 173 -12.00 14.38 15.79
CA ARG A 173 -12.29 14.54 14.37
C ARG A 173 -11.23 15.38 13.66
N ASP A 174 -10.83 16.50 14.27
CA ASP A 174 -9.81 17.37 13.72
C ASP A 174 -8.45 16.66 13.63
N PHE A 175 -8.10 15.86 14.64
CA PHE A 175 -6.91 15.02 14.62
C PHE A 175 -6.92 14.00 13.46
N MET A 176 -8.05 13.31 13.27
CA MET A 176 -8.19 12.35 12.18
C MET A 176 -8.16 13.03 10.81
N GLN A 177 -8.83 14.19 10.66
CA GLN A 177 -8.80 14.96 9.42
C GLN A 177 -7.36 15.40 9.08
N ASN A 178 -6.65 15.96 10.05
CA ASN A 178 -5.25 16.36 9.86
C ASN A 178 -4.36 15.16 9.48
N SER A 179 -4.59 13.99 10.07
CA SER A 179 -3.84 12.77 9.74
C SER A 179 -4.09 12.33 8.30
N VAL A 180 -5.33 12.36 7.82
CA VAL A 180 -5.69 12.07 6.42
C VAL A 180 -5.03 13.06 5.47
N GLU A 181 -5.06 14.36 5.79
CA GLU A 181 -4.44 15.41 4.98
C GLU A 181 -2.91 15.27 4.89
N GLN A 182 -2.26 14.88 5.98
CA GLN A 182 -0.81 14.61 5.98
C GLN A 182 -0.46 13.42 5.08
N VAL A 183 -1.20 12.31 5.18
CA VAL A 183 -0.98 11.14 4.31
C VAL A 183 -1.27 11.48 2.84
N TYR A 184 -2.33 12.26 2.58
CA TYR A 184 -2.64 12.72 1.22
C TYR A 184 -1.53 13.59 0.65
N SER A 185 -1.04 14.55 1.42
CA SER A 185 0.05 15.45 1.01
C SER A 185 1.34 14.67 0.72
N ALA A 186 1.66 13.66 1.53
CA ALA A 186 2.79 12.77 1.28
C ALA A 186 2.61 12.01 -0.04
N PHE A 187 1.42 11.42 -0.27
CA PHE A 187 1.14 10.69 -1.51
C PHE A 187 1.31 11.59 -2.75
N VAL A 188 0.69 12.76 -2.74
CA VAL A 188 0.82 13.72 -3.85
C VAL A 188 2.28 14.13 -4.06
N GLY A 189 3.03 14.37 -2.99
CA GLY A 189 4.46 14.68 -3.03
C GLY A 189 5.27 13.57 -3.70
N HIS A 190 5.07 12.33 -3.31
CA HIS A 190 5.76 11.17 -3.90
C HIS A 190 5.43 10.99 -5.40
N VAL A 191 4.17 11.21 -5.77
CA VAL A 191 3.77 11.16 -7.19
C VAL A 191 4.44 12.28 -7.97
N ALA A 192 4.42 13.50 -7.47
CA ALA A 192 5.04 14.67 -8.11
C ALA A 192 6.54 14.43 -8.32
N GLU A 193 7.24 13.97 -7.30
CA GLU A 193 8.67 13.66 -7.37
C GLU A 193 8.96 12.50 -8.35
N GLY A 194 8.25 11.39 -8.21
CA GLY A 194 8.47 10.20 -9.03
C GLY A 194 8.11 10.40 -10.50
N ARG A 195 7.23 11.36 -10.84
CA ARG A 195 6.78 11.65 -12.21
C ARG A 195 7.33 12.96 -12.77
N ASN A 196 8.23 13.65 -12.07
CA ASN A 196 8.77 14.97 -12.45
C ASN A 196 7.66 15.99 -12.76
N MET A 197 6.67 16.04 -11.91
CA MET A 197 5.49 16.89 -11.98
C MET A 197 5.46 17.85 -10.78
N THR A 198 4.67 18.91 -10.88
CA THR A 198 4.31 19.69 -9.67
C THR A 198 3.08 19.06 -9.00
N ALA A 199 2.90 19.31 -7.71
CA ALA A 199 1.75 18.81 -6.95
C ALA A 199 0.39 19.31 -7.48
N GLY A 200 0.37 20.37 -8.31
CA GLY A 200 -0.84 20.91 -8.94
C GLY A 200 -1.17 20.35 -10.33
N GLN A 201 -0.30 19.53 -10.88
CA GLN A 201 -0.50 18.84 -12.15
C GLN A 201 -1.10 17.44 -11.94
#